data_0bef5e76716ef9f6bcc2bf8f844f3c81
#
_entry.id   0bef5e76716ef9f6bcc2bf8f844f3c81
#
_cell.length_a   1.000
_cell.length_b   1.000
_cell.length_c   1.000
_cell.angle_alpha   90.00
_cell.angle_beta   90.00
_cell.angle_gamma   90.00
#
_symmetry.space_group_name_H-M   'P 1'
#
loop_
_entity.id
_entity.type
_entity.pdbx_description
1 polymer ?
#
loop_
_entity_poly.entity_id
_entity_poly.type
_entity_poly.pdbx_seq_one_letter_code
_entity_poly.pdbx_strand_id
1 'polypeptide(L)'
;DAYIPDRLMEGYGPSGEALVKLARSGSTLIVTVDCGAQAFEALAMARDAGVDVIVVDHHKCATELPSAFALVNPNRLDEDEGAAFGHLAAVGVAWLLGAALIRQLRASGHFAARAEPKLLELLDIVALGTVADVASLRGLNRAFVAQGLKIMAGRRNLGLDALITASRLKRAPVCSDLGFALGPRINAGGRVGKSDLGVRLLTTDDPDEARDIAEELDRLNTERRAIEAVVQDDADAMAIGQGNRAVAVVSGRGWHPGVIGIVAGRLKDKFNRPALVIAVDENGLGKGS
;
A
#
# COMPACT_ATOMS: atom_id res chain seq x y z
N ASP A 1 3.48 -16.05 7.33
CA ASP A 1 2.36 -15.95 6.36
C ASP A 1 2.01 -14.48 6.15
N ALA A 2 1.56 -14.14 4.95
CA ALA A 2 1.05 -12.81 4.61
C ALA A 2 -0.47 -12.89 4.36
N TYR A 3 -1.19 -11.87 4.83
CA TYR A 3 -2.62 -11.70 4.59
C TYR A 3 -2.84 -10.30 4.00
N ILE A 4 -3.44 -10.23 2.82
CA ILE A 4 -3.80 -8.98 2.16
C ILE A 4 -5.33 -8.91 2.08
N PRO A 5 -5.98 -7.96 2.79
CA PRO A 5 -7.44 -7.81 2.76
C PRO A 5 -7.96 -7.53 1.36
N ASP A 6 -9.13 -8.04 1.03
CA ASP A 6 -9.86 -7.63 -0.17
C ASP A 6 -10.54 -6.28 0.09
N ARG A 7 -10.03 -5.23 -0.56
CA ARG A 7 -10.54 -3.86 -0.39
C ARG A 7 -12.03 -3.71 -0.72
N LEU A 8 -12.53 -4.51 -1.65
CA LEU A 8 -13.93 -4.44 -2.09
C LEU A 8 -14.87 -5.10 -1.09
N MET A 9 -14.40 -6.17 -0.44
CA MET A 9 -15.18 -6.96 0.52
C MET A 9 -14.97 -6.53 1.96
N GLU A 10 -13.73 -6.24 2.36
CA GLU A 10 -13.33 -6.00 3.75
C GLU A 10 -13.13 -4.51 4.08
N GLY A 11 -13.07 -3.67 3.06
CA GLY A 11 -12.84 -2.23 3.24
C GLY A 11 -11.37 -1.85 3.35
N TYR A 12 -11.10 -0.70 3.98
CA TYR A 12 -9.76 -0.16 4.18
C TYR A 12 -9.27 -0.45 5.59
N GLY A 13 -8.00 -0.87 5.71
CA GLY A 13 -7.37 -1.15 6.98
C GLY A 13 -7.66 -2.56 7.52
N PRO A 14 -7.19 -2.86 8.75
CA PRO A 14 -7.44 -4.16 9.37
C PRO A 14 -8.89 -4.23 9.86
N SER A 15 -9.63 -5.26 9.44
CA SER A 15 -10.94 -5.55 10.00
C SER A 15 -10.80 -6.41 11.26
N GLY A 16 -11.67 -6.20 12.26
CA GLY A 16 -11.68 -7.01 13.47
C GLY A 16 -11.95 -8.48 13.17
N GLU A 17 -12.82 -8.77 12.20
CA GLU A 17 -13.12 -10.13 11.77
C GLU A 17 -11.90 -10.83 11.17
N ALA A 18 -11.11 -10.14 10.34
CA ALA A 18 -9.88 -10.68 9.78
C ALA A 18 -8.84 -10.99 10.86
N LEU A 19 -8.64 -10.09 11.82
CA LEU A 19 -7.70 -10.31 12.94
C LEU A 19 -8.14 -11.49 13.82
N VAL A 20 -9.42 -11.58 14.16
CA VAL A 20 -9.97 -12.73 14.92
C VAL A 20 -9.84 -14.03 14.14
N LYS A 21 -10.07 -14.01 12.82
CA LYS A 21 -9.88 -15.19 11.95
C LYS A 21 -8.41 -15.67 11.98
N LEU A 22 -7.46 -14.75 11.87
CA LEU A 22 -6.03 -15.08 11.96
C LEU A 22 -5.66 -15.64 13.33
N ALA A 23 -6.17 -15.06 14.43
CA ALA A 23 -5.99 -15.60 15.78
C ALA A 23 -6.51 -17.04 15.88
N ARG A 24 -7.72 -17.31 15.39
CA ARG A 24 -8.32 -18.66 15.39
C ARG A 24 -7.58 -19.65 14.50
N SER A 25 -6.85 -19.20 13.49
CA SER A 25 -5.99 -20.06 12.67
C SER A 25 -4.63 -20.34 13.29
N GLY A 26 -4.39 -19.87 14.53
CA GLY A 26 -3.20 -20.18 15.31
C GLY A 26 -2.13 -19.07 15.32
N SER A 27 -2.42 -17.89 14.78
CA SER A 27 -1.51 -16.75 14.88
C SER A 27 -1.45 -16.24 16.31
N THR A 28 -0.25 -16.20 16.89
CA THR A 28 -0.01 -15.64 18.24
C THR A 28 0.46 -14.19 18.20
N LEU A 29 0.99 -13.76 17.05
CA LEU A 29 1.43 -12.40 16.77
C LEU A 29 1.00 -12.01 15.37
N ILE A 30 0.38 -10.84 15.24
CA ILE A 30 0.04 -10.22 13.97
C ILE A 30 0.81 -8.91 13.85
N VAL A 31 1.40 -8.64 12.68
CA VAL A 31 2.01 -7.36 12.38
C VAL A 31 1.19 -6.71 11.27
N THR A 32 0.49 -5.63 11.58
CA THR A 32 -0.16 -4.81 10.55
C THR A 32 0.84 -3.84 9.96
N VAL A 33 0.83 -3.68 8.63
CA VAL A 33 1.72 -2.75 7.92
C VAL A 33 0.90 -1.79 7.06
N ASP A 34 1.25 -0.51 7.10
CA ASP A 34 0.58 0.58 6.36
C ASP A 34 -0.89 0.79 6.75
N CYS A 35 -1.27 0.34 7.93
CA CYS A 35 -2.61 0.47 8.48
C CYS A 35 -2.61 0.17 9.98
N GLY A 36 -3.67 0.60 10.66
CA GLY A 36 -3.90 0.24 12.06
C GLY A 36 -3.78 1.37 13.06
N ALA A 37 -3.15 2.50 12.71
CA ALA A 37 -2.96 3.63 13.64
C ALA A 37 -4.27 4.19 14.23
N GLN A 38 -5.40 3.97 13.57
CA GLN A 38 -6.74 4.38 14.02
C GLN A 38 -7.76 3.23 14.06
N ALA A 39 -7.31 1.98 14.05
CA ALA A 39 -8.17 0.80 14.02
C ALA A 39 -8.60 0.35 15.45
N PHE A 40 -9.21 1.25 16.22
CA PHE A 40 -9.53 1.05 17.64
C PHE A 40 -10.36 -0.22 17.88
N GLU A 41 -11.48 -0.37 17.17
CA GLU A 41 -12.38 -1.51 17.36
C GLU A 41 -11.73 -2.83 16.92
N ALA A 42 -11.05 -2.82 15.76
CA ALA A 42 -10.41 -4.02 15.25
C ALA A 42 -9.29 -4.53 16.17
N LEU A 43 -8.50 -3.61 16.75
CA LEU A 43 -7.43 -3.96 17.68
C LEU A 43 -7.98 -4.40 19.05
N ALA A 44 -9.10 -3.83 19.48
CA ALA A 44 -9.79 -4.30 20.69
C ALA A 44 -10.31 -5.75 20.49
N MET A 45 -10.91 -6.05 19.34
CA MET A 45 -11.35 -7.42 19.01
C MET A 45 -10.19 -8.41 18.97
N ALA A 46 -9.02 -8.02 18.42
CA ALA A 46 -7.82 -8.86 18.40
C ALA A 46 -7.31 -9.15 19.81
N ARG A 47 -7.23 -8.13 20.67
CA ARG A 47 -6.86 -8.30 22.07
C ARG A 47 -7.81 -9.25 22.80
N ASP A 48 -9.11 -9.08 22.61
CA ASP A 48 -10.13 -9.92 23.25
C ASP A 48 -10.10 -11.37 22.71
N ALA A 49 -9.58 -11.55 21.48
CA ALA A 49 -9.29 -12.88 20.92
C ALA A 49 -7.93 -13.47 21.41
N GLY A 50 -7.17 -12.75 22.22
CA GLY A 50 -5.91 -13.23 22.82
C GLY A 50 -4.71 -13.22 21.86
N VAL A 51 -4.71 -12.38 20.82
CA VAL A 51 -3.58 -12.25 19.89
C VAL A 51 -2.91 -10.89 20.05
N ASP A 52 -1.57 -10.90 20.12
CA ASP A 52 -0.78 -9.68 20.14
C ASP A 52 -0.72 -9.05 18.74
N VAL A 53 -0.89 -7.73 18.67
CA VAL A 53 -0.80 -6.98 17.40
C VAL A 53 0.26 -5.90 17.52
N ILE A 54 1.25 -5.92 16.62
CA ILE A 54 2.19 -4.83 16.40
C ILE A 54 1.70 -4.02 15.19
N VAL A 55 1.47 -2.73 15.38
CA VAL A 55 1.08 -1.82 14.31
C VAL A 55 2.32 -1.10 13.78
N VAL A 56 2.60 -1.23 12.48
CA VAL A 56 3.67 -0.52 11.77
C VAL A 56 3.02 0.37 10.72
N ASP A 57 2.91 1.65 11.02
CA ASP A 57 2.12 2.59 10.21
C ASP A 57 2.82 3.93 10.08
N HIS A 58 2.33 4.80 9.21
CA HIS A 58 2.80 6.17 9.01
C HIS A 58 1.66 7.20 8.93
N HIS A 59 0.43 6.73 8.96
CA HIS A 59 -0.75 7.62 8.96
C HIS A 59 -0.81 8.43 10.24
N LYS A 60 -1.51 9.57 10.19
CA LYS A 60 -1.74 10.40 11.38
C LYS A 60 -2.47 9.62 12.45
N CYS A 61 -1.93 9.66 13.66
CA CYS A 61 -2.58 9.08 14.83
C CYS A 61 -3.62 10.05 15.41
N ALA A 62 -4.58 9.50 16.15
CA ALA A 62 -5.41 10.26 17.08
C ALA A 62 -4.61 10.60 18.34
N THR A 63 -5.17 11.46 19.20
CA THR A 63 -4.57 11.81 20.50
C THR A 63 -4.48 10.58 21.40
N GLU A 64 -5.53 9.74 21.38
CA GLU A 64 -5.51 8.43 22.02
C GLU A 64 -4.99 7.38 21.05
N LEU A 65 -4.20 6.44 21.54
CA LEU A 65 -3.67 5.36 20.74
C LEU A 65 -4.57 4.12 20.84
N PRO A 66 -4.71 3.34 19.77
CA PRO A 66 -5.45 2.09 19.81
C PRO A 66 -4.74 1.04 20.68
N SER A 67 -5.51 0.07 21.19
CA SER A 67 -5.02 -1.01 22.05
C SER A 67 -4.22 -2.03 21.24
N ALA A 68 -2.95 -1.72 20.94
CA ALA A 68 -1.99 -2.61 20.30
C ALA A 68 -0.92 -3.06 21.30
N PHE A 69 -0.27 -4.21 21.07
CA PHE A 69 0.91 -4.63 21.83
C PHE A 69 2.04 -3.61 21.67
N ALA A 70 2.26 -3.13 20.45
CA ALA A 70 3.16 -2.02 20.15
C ALA A 70 2.66 -1.26 18.92
N LEU A 71 2.92 0.06 18.90
CA LEU A 71 2.62 0.92 17.75
C LEU A 71 3.87 1.67 17.34
N VAL A 72 4.38 1.32 16.16
CA VAL A 72 5.57 1.92 15.53
C VAL A 72 5.09 2.86 14.43
N ASN A 73 5.04 4.15 14.74
CA ASN A 73 4.56 5.17 13.81
C ASN A 73 5.21 6.51 14.12
N PRO A 74 5.90 7.17 13.17
CA PRO A 74 6.55 8.47 13.38
C PRO A 74 5.57 9.64 13.52
N ASN A 75 4.27 9.42 13.28
CA ASN A 75 3.22 10.44 13.41
C ASN A 75 2.36 10.25 14.66
N ARG A 76 2.88 9.62 15.70
CA ARG A 76 2.29 9.60 17.04
C ARG A 76 2.26 11.01 17.61
N LEU A 77 1.24 11.31 18.43
CA LEU A 77 1.07 12.61 19.06
C LEU A 77 1.49 12.63 20.54
N ASP A 78 1.79 11.47 21.11
CA ASP A 78 2.21 11.29 22.51
C ASP A 78 3.73 11.32 22.68
N GLU A 79 4.51 11.43 21.59
CA GLU A 79 5.95 11.56 21.61
C GLU A 79 6.43 12.46 20.46
N ASP A 80 7.46 13.28 20.71
CA ASP A 80 8.00 14.22 19.73
C ASP A 80 9.18 13.66 18.92
N GLU A 81 9.85 12.62 19.41
CA GLU A 81 11.07 12.06 18.81
C GLU A 81 10.85 11.52 17.38
N GLY A 82 9.66 10.99 17.12
CA GLY A 82 9.27 10.48 15.79
C GLY A 82 8.97 11.56 14.77
N ALA A 83 8.62 12.78 15.17
CA ALA A 83 8.06 13.82 14.31
C ALA A 83 8.99 14.23 13.14
N ALA A 84 10.31 14.19 13.33
CA ALA A 84 11.29 14.45 12.28
C ALA A 84 11.20 13.44 11.12
N PHE A 85 10.66 12.26 11.36
CA PHE A 85 10.49 11.14 10.43
C PHE A 85 9.06 10.98 9.92
N GLY A 86 8.14 11.84 10.31
CA GLY A 86 6.72 11.78 9.93
C GLY A 86 6.43 11.84 8.42
N HIS A 87 7.47 12.03 7.59
CA HIS A 87 7.39 11.97 6.14
C HIS A 87 7.67 10.57 5.55
N LEU A 88 8.06 9.60 6.39
CA LEU A 88 8.36 8.24 5.93
C LEU A 88 7.09 7.55 5.42
N ALA A 89 7.23 6.79 4.34
CA ALA A 89 6.25 5.79 3.96
C ALA A 89 6.31 4.59 4.92
N ALA A 90 5.21 3.87 5.07
CA ALA A 90 5.14 2.70 5.96
C ALA A 90 6.19 1.63 5.63
N VAL A 91 6.52 1.42 4.36
CA VAL A 91 7.58 0.50 3.94
C VAL A 91 8.96 0.91 4.48
N GLY A 92 9.23 2.22 4.59
CA GLY A 92 10.44 2.75 5.21
C GLY A 92 10.46 2.52 6.72
N VAL A 93 9.32 2.71 7.40
CA VAL A 93 9.16 2.40 8.83
C VAL A 93 9.37 0.93 9.09
N ALA A 94 8.77 0.05 8.28
CA ALA A 94 8.94 -1.40 8.37
C ALA A 94 10.42 -1.83 8.17
N TRP A 95 11.11 -1.20 7.22
CA TRP A 95 12.54 -1.45 7.01
C TRP A 95 13.39 -1.04 8.22
N LEU A 96 13.09 0.11 8.84
CA LEU A 96 13.78 0.57 10.05
C LEU A 96 13.51 -0.36 11.25
N LEU A 97 12.28 -0.84 11.42
CA LEU A 97 11.94 -1.85 12.41
C LEU A 97 12.76 -3.13 12.17
N GLY A 98 12.86 -3.59 10.92
CA GLY A 98 13.70 -4.73 10.53
C GLY A 98 15.17 -4.49 10.89
N ALA A 99 15.71 -3.30 10.65
CA ALA A 99 17.08 -2.94 11.01
C ALA A 99 17.30 -2.95 12.54
N ALA A 100 16.35 -2.43 13.32
CA ALA A 100 16.40 -2.46 14.77
C ALA A 100 16.33 -3.89 15.31
N LEU A 101 15.46 -4.73 14.74
CA LEU A 101 15.32 -6.14 15.10
C LEU A 101 16.61 -6.92 14.82
N ILE A 102 17.20 -6.76 13.63
CA ILE A 102 18.48 -7.42 13.28
C ILE A 102 19.60 -6.98 14.23
N ARG A 103 19.67 -5.69 14.56
CA ARG A 103 20.65 -5.18 15.55
C ARG A 103 20.49 -5.88 16.89
N GLN A 104 19.27 -6.04 17.37
CA GLN A 104 18.99 -6.71 18.65
C GLN A 104 19.32 -8.23 18.59
N LEU A 105 18.92 -8.89 17.51
CA LEU A 105 19.20 -10.31 17.29
C LEU A 105 20.70 -10.57 17.16
N ARG A 106 21.46 -9.67 16.55
CA ARG A 106 22.92 -9.75 16.48
C ARG A 106 23.54 -9.62 17.87
N ALA A 107 23.07 -8.67 18.68
CA ALA A 107 23.56 -8.49 20.05
C ALA A 107 23.27 -9.72 20.95
N SER A 108 22.17 -10.44 20.71
CA SER A 108 21.83 -11.68 21.42
C SER A 108 22.51 -12.95 20.88
N GLY A 109 23.35 -12.83 19.86
CA GLY A 109 24.06 -13.98 19.26
C GLY A 109 23.19 -14.87 18.35
N HIS A 110 21.99 -14.41 17.97
CA HIS A 110 21.06 -15.19 17.13
C HIS A 110 21.67 -15.63 15.80
N PHE A 111 22.54 -14.83 15.23
CA PHE A 111 23.20 -15.11 13.95
C PHE A 111 24.52 -15.89 14.06
N ALA A 112 24.88 -16.42 15.26
CA ALA A 112 26.09 -17.22 15.42
C ALA A 112 26.11 -18.50 14.56
N ALA A 113 24.90 -19.08 14.30
CA ALA A 113 24.73 -20.29 13.50
C ALA A 113 23.74 -20.10 12.33
N ARG A 114 23.35 -18.88 12.03
CA ARG A 114 22.39 -18.54 10.97
C ARG A 114 22.88 -17.34 10.15
N ALA A 115 22.61 -17.36 8.84
CA ALA A 115 22.90 -16.22 7.99
C ALA A 115 22.05 -15.00 8.42
N GLU A 116 22.68 -13.85 8.52
CA GLU A 116 22.00 -12.58 8.76
C GLU A 116 21.29 -12.11 7.49
N PRO A 117 20.01 -11.68 7.57
CA PRO A 117 19.29 -11.12 6.43
C PRO A 117 19.97 -9.85 5.87
N LYS A 118 20.08 -9.75 4.56
CA LYS A 118 20.71 -8.63 3.88
C LYS A 118 19.71 -7.51 3.62
N LEU A 119 19.30 -6.76 4.63
CA LEU A 119 18.29 -5.70 4.53
C LEU A 119 18.57 -4.68 3.43
N LEU A 120 19.82 -4.38 3.13
CA LEU A 120 20.16 -3.43 2.08
C LEU A 120 19.70 -3.91 0.69
N GLU A 121 19.62 -5.22 0.47
CA GLU A 121 19.13 -5.77 -0.80
C GLU A 121 17.64 -5.55 -1.01
N LEU A 122 16.87 -5.29 0.07
CA LEU A 122 15.44 -4.99 0.03
C LEU A 122 15.12 -3.51 -0.23
N LEU A 123 16.12 -2.65 -0.39
CA LEU A 123 15.89 -1.22 -0.65
C LEU A 123 15.24 -0.96 -2.01
N ASP A 124 15.29 -1.87 -2.96
CA ASP A 124 14.55 -1.80 -4.22
C ASP A 124 13.03 -1.82 -3.99
N ILE A 125 12.55 -2.73 -3.11
CA ILE A 125 11.13 -2.81 -2.68
C ILE A 125 10.77 -1.55 -1.88
N VAL A 126 11.65 -1.10 -0.97
CA VAL A 126 11.44 0.12 -0.18
C VAL A 126 11.31 1.34 -1.09
N ALA A 127 12.14 1.44 -2.14
CA ALA A 127 12.05 2.52 -3.12
C ALA A 127 10.71 2.49 -3.86
N LEU A 128 10.29 1.31 -4.32
CA LEU A 128 9.02 1.15 -5.02
C LEU A 128 7.84 1.55 -4.12
N GLY A 129 7.76 1.03 -2.90
CA GLY A 129 6.69 1.34 -1.96
C GLY A 129 6.67 2.83 -1.59
N THR A 130 7.82 3.44 -1.32
CA THR A 130 7.93 4.88 -0.99
C THR A 130 7.38 5.77 -2.11
N VAL A 131 7.71 5.46 -3.37
CA VAL A 131 7.22 6.25 -4.51
C VAL A 131 5.76 5.94 -4.82
N ALA A 132 5.34 4.67 -4.73
CA ALA A 132 3.95 4.27 -4.96
C ALA A 132 2.97 4.86 -3.95
N ASP A 133 3.43 5.08 -2.71
CA ASP A 133 2.70 5.77 -1.64
C ASP A 133 2.67 7.30 -1.80
N VAL A 134 3.34 7.83 -2.82
CA VAL A 134 3.45 9.28 -3.06
C VAL A 134 4.09 10.03 -1.88
N ALA A 135 4.88 9.35 -1.06
CA ALA A 135 5.54 9.94 0.08
C ALA A 135 6.58 11.00 -0.32
N SER A 136 6.71 12.04 0.49
CA SER A 136 7.64 13.14 0.22
C SER A 136 9.10 12.67 0.14
N LEU A 137 9.78 12.90 -0.99
CA LEU A 137 11.16 12.45 -1.24
C LEU A 137 12.19 13.39 -0.59
N ARG A 138 12.16 13.46 0.72
CA ARG A 138 13.13 14.19 1.56
C ARG A 138 13.76 13.27 2.61
N GLY A 139 14.86 13.68 3.23
CA GLY A 139 15.50 12.92 4.29
C GLY A 139 15.74 11.45 3.91
N LEU A 140 15.31 10.54 4.76
CA LEU A 140 15.49 9.10 4.57
C LEU A 140 14.73 8.56 3.35
N ASN A 141 13.52 9.03 3.05
CA ASN A 141 12.81 8.60 1.84
C ASN A 141 13.63 8.83 0.58
N ARG A 142 14.26 10.00 0.46
CA ARG A 142 15.15 10.29 -0.67
C ARG A 142 16.34 9.35 -0.71
N ALA A 143 16.95 9.05 0.45
CA ALA A 143 18.08 8.13 0.54
C ALA A 143 17.66 6.70 0.16
N PHE A 144 16.53 6.22 0.66
CA PHE A 144 15.97 4.90 0.33
C PHE A 144 15.70 4.76 -1.17
N VAL A 145 15.03 5.76 -1.77
CA VAL A 145 14.74 5.73 -3.21
C VAL A 145 16.02 5.79 -4.03
N ALA A 146 16.99 6.65 -3.67
CA ALA A 146 18.25 6.76 -4.40
C ALA A 146 19.09 5.48 -4.35
N GLN A 147 19.16 4.81 -3.20
CA GLN A 147 19.88 3.55 -3.08
C GLN A 147 19.07 2.37 -3.66
N GLY A 148 17.76 2.33 -3.43
CA GLY A 148 16.90 1.29 -3.95
C GLY A 148 16.90 1.23 -5.48
N LEU A 149 16.91 2.37 -6.17
CA LEU A 149 17.04 2.42 -7.62
C LEU A 149 18.37 1.82 -8.13
N LYS A 150 19.48 2.01 -7.39
CA LYS A 150 20.76 1.38 -7.74
C LYS A 150 20.70 -0.14 -7.57
N ILE A 151 20.04 -0.64 -6.53
CA ILE A 151 19.85 -2.07 -6.28
C ILE A 151 18.91 -2.67 -7.32
N MET A 152 17.80 -2.01 -7.60
CA MET A 152 16.81 -2.41 -8.61
C MET A 152 17.44 -2.52 -10.02
N ALA A 153 18.40 -1.67 -10.35
CA ALA A 153 19.16 -1.77 -11.61
C ALA A 153 19.91 -3.09 -11.76
N GLY A 154 20.26 -3.75 -10.64
CA GLY A 154 20.89 -5.07 -10.62
C GLY A 154 19.94 -6.24 -10.86
N ARG A 155 18.62 -6.01 -10.91
CA ARG A 155 17.56 -6.98 -11.24
C ARG A 155 17.64 -8.30 -10.46
N ARG A 156 17.93 -8.23 -9.15
CA ARG A 156 18.10 -9.43 -8.31
C ARG A 156 16.79 -9.99 -7.77
N ASN A 157 15.80 -9.13 -7.52
CA ASN A 157 14.46 -9.56 -7.13
C ASN A 157 13.72 -10.04 -8.38
N LEU A 158 13.35 -11.32 -8.42
CA LEU A 158 12.73 -11.95 -9.58
C LEU A 158 11.39 -11.28 -9.97
N GLY A 159 10.58 -10.95 -8.98
CA GLY A 159 9.29 -10.28 -9.22
C GLY A 159 9.46 -8.88 -9.78
N LEU A 160 10.41 -8.08 -9.27
CA LEU A 160 10.71 -6.76 -9.82
C LEU A 160 11.29 -6.85 -11.22
N ASP A 161 12.15 -7.83 -11.49
CA ASP A 161 12.70 -8.06 -12.84
C ASP A 161 11.61 -8.41 -13.84
N ALA A 162 10.73 -9.33 -13.50
CA ALA A 162 9.57 -9.70 -14.31
C ALA A 162 8.64 -8.49 -14.54
N LEU A 163 8.36 -7.68 -13.51
CA LEU A 163 7.52 -6.51 -13.62
C LEU A 163 8.13 -5.40 -14.50
N ILE A 164 9.44 -5.17 -14.39
CA ILE A 164 10.20 -4.24 -15.25
C ILE A 164 10.10 -4.69 -16.71
N THR A 165 10.23 -5.99 -16.95
CA THR A 165 10.14 -6.61 -18.28
C THR A 165 8.73 -6.48 -18.85
N ALA A 166 7.68 -6.83 -18.10
CA ALA A 166 6.28 -6.67 -18.48
C ALA A 166 5.92 -5.20 -18.74
N SER A 167 6.56 -4.27 -18.03
CA SER A 167 6.40 -2.82 -18.23
C SER A 167 7.13 -2.30 -19.47
N ARG A 168 7.87 -3.14 -20.22
CA ARG A 168 8.63 -2.82 -21.43
C ARG A 168 9.70 -1.74 -21.23
N LEU A 169 10.23 -1.62 -20.03
CA LEU A 169 11.33 -0.70 -19.71
C LEU A 169 12.64 -1.27 -20.24
N LYS A 170 13.25 -0.57 -21.21
CA LYS A 170 14.50 -1.00 -21.88
C LYS A 170 15.77 -0.51 -21.17
N ARG A 171 15.64 0.24 -20.09
CA ARG A 171 16.72 0.80 -19.28
C ARG A 171 16.50 0.50 -17.80
N ALA A 172 17.49 0.78 -16.98
CA ALA A 172 17.31 0.76 -15.52
C ALA A 172 16.18 1.72 -15.12
N PRO A 173 15.29 1.31 -14.20
CA PRO A 173 14.20 2.17 -13.72
C PRO A 173 14.73 3.44 -13.07
N VAL A 174 13.97 4.52 -13.24
CA VAL A 174 14.15 5.79 -12.52
C VAL A 174 12.92 6.08 -11.66
N CYS A 175 12.99 7.10 -10.82
CA CYS A 175 11.91 7.40 -9.85
C CYS A 175 10.52 7.51 -10.50
N SER A 176 10.41 8.15 -11.68
CA SER A 176 9.13 8.25 -12.40
C SER A 176 8.58 6.91 -12.86
N ASP A 177 9.44 5.93 -13.17
CA ASP A 177 8.98 4.59 -13.55
C ASP A 177 8.33 3.87 -12.35
N LEU A 178 8.83 4.10 -11.14
CA LEU A 178 8.23 3.54 -9.92
C LEU A 178 6.79 4.04 -9.74
N GLY A 179 6.56 5.36 -9.92
CA GLY A 179 5.24 5.96 -9.73
C GLY A 179 4.28 5.76 -10.90
N PHE A 180 4.77 5.66 -12.14
CA PHE A 180 3.91 5.68 -13.34
C PHE A 180 3.92 4.38 -14.15
N ALA A 181 4.88 3.48 -13.91
CA ALA A 181 4.94 2.19 -14.58
C ALA A 181 4.79 1.01 -13.62
N LEU A 182 5.62 0.88 -12.59
CA LEU A 182 5.67 -0.30 -11.73
C LEU A 182 4.56 -0.27 -10.66
N GLY A 183 4.48 0.80 -9.87
CA GLY A 183 3.49 0.96 -8.79
C GLY A 183 2.04 0.77 -9.26
N PRO A 184 1.60 1.42 -10.35
CA PRO A 184 0.24 1.25 -10.87
C PRO A 184 -0.12 -0.18 -11.25
N ARG A 185 0.84 -1.01 -11.69
CA ARG A 185 0.62 -2.43 -12.01
C ARG A 185 0.39 -3.25 -10.74
N ILE A 186 1.23 -3.09 -9.72
CA ILE A 186 1.02 -3.75 -8.43
C ILE A 186 -0.33 -3.36 -7.84
N ASN A 187 -0.64 -2.06 -7.84
CA ASN A 187 -1.91 -1.56 -7.31
C ASN A 187 -3.14 -2.05 -8.10
N ALA A 188 -2.99 -2.43 -9.37
CA ALA A 188 -4.10 -2.91 -10.17
C ALA A 188 -4.63 -4.26 -9.64
N GLY A 189 -3.79 -5.12 -9.08
CA GLY A 189 -4.22 -6.36 -8.43
C GLY A 189 -5.29 -6.11 -7.38
N GLY A 190 -5.05 -5.22 -6.43
CA GLY A 190 -6.01 -4.89 -5.36
C GLY A 190 -7.18 -3.99 -5.79
N ARG A 191 -7.24 -3.52 -7.04
CA ARG A 191 -8.34 -2.67 -7.55
C ARG A 191 -9.33 -3.42 -8.43
N VAL A 192 -8.83 -4.29 -9.31
CA VAL A 192 -9.64 -4.99 -10.34
C VAL A 192 -9.31 -6.48 -10.44
N GLY A 193 -8.43 -6.99 -9.59
CA GLY A 193 -8.00 -8.39 -9.56
C GLY A 193 -7.93 -8.95 -8.15
N LYS A 194 -6.94 -9.81 -7.89
CA LYS A 194 -6.69 -10.39 -6.57
C LYS A 194 -5.69 -9.53 -5.79
N SER A 195 -6.00 -9.26 -4.52
CA SER A 195 -5.21 -8.38 -3.65
C SER A 195 -3.82 -8.94 -3.32
N ASP A 196 -3.63 -10.26 -3.33
CA ASP A 196 -2.38 -10.94 -2.96
C ASP A 196 -1.31 -10.96 -4.08
N LEU A 197 -1.67 -10.64 -5.34
CA LEU A 197 -0.74 -10.73 -6.47
C LEU A 197 0.55 -9.91 -6.25
N GLY A 198 0.43 -8.73 -5.67
CA GLY A 198 1.59 -7.87 -5.41
C GLY A 198 2.59 -8.49 -4.43
N VAL A 199 2.11 -9.04 -3.31
CA VAL A 199 2.99 -9.66 -2.32
C VAL A 199 3.60 -10.95 -2.87
N ARG A 200 2.81 -11.77 -3.56
CA ARG A 200 3.32 -12.99 -4.20
C ARG A 200 4.41 -12.69 -5.21
N LEU A 201 4.18 -11.71 -6.09
CA LEU A 201 5.20 -11.28 -7.05
C LEU A 201 6.52 -10.90 -6.38
N LEU A 202 6.46 -10.08 -5.32
CA LEU A 202 7.67 -9.53 -4.70
C LEU A 202 8.40 -10.53 -3.79
N THR A 203 7.76 -11.65 -3.45
CA THR A 203 8.30 -12.66 -2.51
C THR A 203 8.54 -14.03 -3.13
N THR A 204 8.14 -14.26 -4.38
CA THR A 204 8.39 -15.55 -5.04
C THR A 204 9.87 -15.74 -5.40
N ASP A 205 10.34 -16.97 -5.23
CA ASP A 205 11.64 -17.44 -5.71
C ASP A 205 11.54 -18.25 -7.03
N ASP A 206 10.31 -18.33 -7.60
CA ASP A 206 10.05 -19.04 -8.85
C ASP A 206 9.97 -18.01 -10.02
N PRO A 207 10.90 -18.10 -11.01
CA PRO A 207 10.91 -17.19 -12.13
C PRO A 207 9.70 -17.34 -13.07
N ASP A 208 9.09 -18.51 -13.17
CA ASP A 208 7.90 -18.73 -13.98
C ASP A 208 6.67 -18.11 -13.29
N GLU A 209 6.49 -18.31 -11.99
CA GLU A 209 5.46 -17.63 -11.22
C GLU A 209 5.63 -16.10 -11.28
N ALA A 210 6.86 -15.59 -11.13
CA ALA A 210 7.13 -14.16 -11.23
C ALA A 210 6.69 -13.58 -12.57
N ARG A 211 6.99 -14.26 -13.68
CA ARG A 211 6.58 -13.85 -15.02
C ARG A 211 5.07 -13.84 -15.19
N ASP A 212 4.42 -14.95 -14.81
CA ASP A 212 2.97 -15.10 -14.97
C ASP A 212 2.19 -14.04 -14.16
N ILE A 213 2.61 -13.77 -12.93
CA ILE A 213 2.00 -12.72 -12.11
C ILE A 213 2.28 -11.33 -12.69
N ALA A 214 3.49 -11.05 -13.19
CA ALA A 214 3.81 -9.75 -13.77
C ALA A 214 3.00 -9.47 -15.05
N GLU A 215 2.78 -10.46 -15.90
CA GLU A 215 1.93 -10.37 -17.08
C GLU A 215 0.46 -10.15 -16.70
N GLU A 216 -0.04 -10.86 -15.70
CA GLU A 216 -1.39 -10.66 -15.18
C GLU A 216 -1.59 -9.24 -14.61
N LEU A 217 -0.62 -8.72 -13.86
CA LEU A 217 -0.66 -7.36 -13.35
C LEU A 217 -0.61 -6.31 -14.47
N ASP A 218 0.12 -6.54 -15.56
CA ASP A 218 0.11 -5.65 -16.74
C ASP A 218 -1.26 -5.65 -17.42
N ARG A 219 -1.87 -6.84 -17.58
CA ARG A 219 -3.23 -7.00 -18.11
C ARG A 219 -4.26 -6.26 -17.24
N LEU A 220 -4.24 -6.49 -15.93
CA LEU A 220 -5.14 -5.84 -14.97
C LEU A 220 -4.95 -4.32 -14.95
N ASN A 221 -3.72 -3.84 -15.06
CA ASN A 221 -3.46 -2.39 -15.14
C ASN A 221 -4.02 -1.78 -16.44
N THR A 222 -3.98 -2.51 -17.54
CA THR A 222 -4.58 -2.07 -18.80
C THR A 222 -6.11 -2.01 -18.69
N GLU A 223 -6.72 -3.04 -18.11
CA GLU A 223 -8.16 -3.10 -17.82
C GLU A 223 -8.60 -1.96 -16.89
N ARG A 224 -7.88 -1.79 -15.76
CA ARG A 224 -8.15 -0.68 -14.84
C ARG A 224 -8.14 0.68 -15.54
N ARG A 225 -7.16 0.92 -16.44
CA ARG A 225 -7.06 2.19 -17.18
C ARG A 225 -8.24 2.39 -18.13
N ALA A 226 -8.74 1.33 -18.76
CA ALA A 226 -9.91 1.40 -19.62
C ALA A 226 -11.18 1.73 -18.80
N ILE A 227 -11.39 1.03 -17.68
CA ILE A 227 -12.51 1.30 -16.75
C ILE A 227 -12.42 2.74 -16.22
N GLU A 228 -11.23 3.16 -15.79
CA GLU A 228 -10.98 4.51 -15.26
C GLU A 228 -11.31 5.60 -16.29
N ALA A 229 -10.96 5.40 -17.56
CA ALA A 229 -11.23 6.39 -18.62
C ALA A 229 -12.75 6.62 -18.80
N VAL A 230 -13.53 5.54 -18.84
CA VAL A 230 -15.00 5.65 -18.96
C VAL A 230 -15.59 6.40 -17.77
N VAL A 231 -15.22 6.02 -16.54
CA VAL A 231 -15.72 6.70 -15.34
C VAL A 231 -15.27 8.16 -15.28
N GLN A 232 -14.04 8.46 -15.74
CA GLN A 232 -13.53 9.84 -15.78
C GLN A 232 -14.32 10.71 -16.73
N ASP A 233 -14.62 10.23 -17.95
CA ASP A 233 -15.36 11.00 -18.96
C ASP A 233 -16.78 11.31 -18.47
N ASP A 234 -17.48 10.34 -17.90
CA ASP A 234 -18.80 10.52 -17.31
C ASP A 234 -18.78 11.52 -16.14
N ALA A 235 -17.82 11.35 -15.23
CA ALA A 235 -17.67 12.18 -14.05
C ALA A 235 -17.29 13.63 -14.41
N ASP A 236 -16.45 13.82 -15.43
CA ASP A 236 -16.09 15.14 -15.96
C ASP A 236 -17.33 15.87 -16.53
N ALA A 237 -18.14 15.18 -17.33
CA ALA A 237 -19.36 15.75 -17.90
C ALA A 237 -20.34 16.19 -16.81
N MET A 238 -20.54 15.34 -15.79
CA MET A 238 -21.39 15.68 -14.63
C MET A 238 -20.84 16.86 -13.83
N ALA A 239 -19.53 16.90 -13.57
CA ALA A 239 -18.91 18.00 -12.81
C ALA A 239 -18.99 19.34 -13.55
N ILE A 240 -18.84 19.34 -14.87
CA ILE A 240 -19.03 20.53 -15.72
C ILE A 240 -20.49 21.01 -15.62
N GLY A 241 -21.47 20.10 -15.70
CA GLY A 241 -22.90 20.44 -15.59
C GLY A 241 -23.29 21.04 -14.23
N GLN A 242 -22.51 20.84 -13.19
CA GLN A 242 -22.74 21.42 -11.86
C GLN A 242 -22.30 22.89 -11.74
N GLY A 243 -21.58 23.42 -12.71
CA GLY A 243 -21.10 24.82 -12.69
C GLY A 243 -20.14 25.09 -11.51
N ASN A 244 -20.26 26.27 -10.91
CA ASN A 244 -19.37 26.76 -9.84
C ASN A 244 -19.79 26.33 -8.41
N ARG A 245 -20.25 25.10 -8.20
CA ARG A 245 -20.52 24.59 -6.84
C ARG A 245 -19.22 24.47 -6.06
N ALA A 246 -19.28 24.67 -4.74
CA ALA A 246 -18.11 24.57 -3.85
C ALA A 246 -17.50 23.16 -3.83
N VAL A 247 -18.31 22.11 -4.04
CA VAL A 247 -17.90 20.71 -4.08
C VAL A 247 -18.46 20.06 -5.34
N ALA A 248 -17.66 19.28 -6.05
CA ALA A 248 -18.13 18.43 -7.13
C ALA A 248 -18.62 17.10 -6.53
N VAL A 249 -19.91 16.77 -6.68
CA VAL A 249 -20.47 15.49 -6.23
C VAL A 249 -21.05 14.77 -7.44
N VAL A 250 -20.43 13.67 -7.83
CA VAL A 250 -20.84 12.89 -8.99
C VAL A 250 -21.08 11.43 -8.61
N SER A 251 -22.04 10.79 -9.24
CA SER A 251 -22.35 9.39 -8.99
C SER A 251 -22.78 8.69 -10.26
N GLY A 252 -22.42 7.42 -10.39
CA GLY A 252 -22.82 6.62 -11.54
C GLY A 252 -23.14 5.18 -11.15
N ARG A 253 -24.22 4.63 -11.77
CA ARG A 253 -24.52 3.21 -11.67
C ARG A 253 -23.56 2.41 -12.53
N GLY A 254 -23.08 1.28 -12.00
CA GLY A 254 -22.13 0.43 -12.71
C GLY A 254 -20.68 0.96 -12.75
N TRP A 255 -20.40 2.10 -12.13
CA TRP A 255 -19.02 2.53 -11.94
C TRP A 255 -18.28 1.55 -11.03
N HIS A 256 -17.04 1.23 -11.39
CA HIS A 256 -16.25 0.29 -10.62
C HIS A 256 -15.67 0.95 -9.36
N PRO A 257 -15.94 0.46 -8.13
CA PRO A 257 -15.49 1.11 -6.90
C PRO A 257 -13.97 1.15 -6.74
N GLY A 258 -13.23 0.29 -7.43
CA GLY A 258 -11.75 0.28 -7.41
C GLY A 258 -11.09 1.48 -8.10
N VAL A 259 -11.83 2.27 -8.91
CA VAL A 259 -11.27 3.42 -9.64
C VAL A 259 -11.79 4.77 -9.18
N ILE A 260 -12.88 4.83 -8.41
CA ILE A 260 -13.51 6.10 -8.02
C ILE A 260 -12.57 7.04 -7.28
N GLY A 261 -11.68 6.53 -6.43
CA GLY A 261 -10.71 7.36 -5.72
C GLY A 261 -9.69 8.03 -6.65
N ILE A 262 -9.31 7.35 -7.75
CA ILE A 262 -8.43 7.94 -8.76
C ILE A 262 -9.15 9.07 -9.49
N VAL A 263 -10.41 8.83 -9.87
CA VAL A 263 -11.26 9.81 -10.54
C VAL A 263 -11.53 11.02 -9.64
N ALA A 264 -11.83 10.80 -8.36
CA ALA A 264 -12.02 11.88 -7.38
C ALA A 264 -10.78 12.78 -7.27
N GLY A 265 -9.57 12.18 -7.19
CA GLY A 265 -8.32 12.92 -7.20
C GLY A 265 -8.15 13.78 -8.46
N ARG A 266 -8.44 13.22 -9.64
CA ARG A 266 -8.34 13.97 -10.90
C ARG A 266 -9.38 15.08 -11.04
N LEU A 267 -10.63 14.85 -10.61
CA LEU A 267 -11.65 15.89 -10.58
C LEU A 267 -11.23 17.04 -9.66
N LYS A 268 -10.72 16.70 -8.46
CA LYS A 268 -10.21 17.70 -7.51
C LYS A 268 -9.11 18.55 -8.16
N ASP A 269 -8.14 17.95 -8.84
CA ASP A 269 -7.04 18.67 -9.47
C ASP A 269 -7.52 19.49 -10.68
N LYS A 270 -8.41 18.92 -11.51
CA LYS A 270 -8.93 19.58 -12.73
C LYS A 270 -9.81 20.79 -12.42
N PHE A 271 -10.68 20.66 -11.42
CA PHE A 271 -11.65 21.71 -11.07
C PHE A 271 -11.23 22.57 -9.87
N ASN A 272 -10.05 22.28 -9.28
CA ASN A 272 -9.48 22.98 -8.12
C ASN A 272 -10.51 23.16 -6.97
N ARG A 273 -11.28 22.11 -6.67
CA ARG A 273 -12.28 22.06 -5.60
C ARG A 273 -12.43 20.64 -5.07
N PRO A 274 -12.93 20.44 -3.84
CA PRO A 274 -13.23 19.12 -3.32
C PRO A 274 -14.13 18.33 -4.27
N ALA A 275 -13.89 17.04 -4.41
CA ALA A 275 -14.65 16.14 -5.26
C ALA A 275 -15.05 14.87 -4.51
N LEU A 276 -16.30 14.45 -4.67
CA LEU A 276 -16.84 13.18 -4.21
C LEU A 276 -17.32 12.40 -5.42
N VAL A 277 -16.79 11.18 -5.58
CA VAL A 277 -17.16 10.27 -6.66
C VAL A 277 -17.76 9.01 -6.06
N ILE A 278 -18.98 8.67 -6.45
CA ILE A 278 -19.78 7.61 -5.84
C ILE A 278 -20.14 6.56 -6.88
N ALA A 279 -19.68 5.34 -6.71
CA ALA A 279 -20.14 4.17 -7.46
C ALA A 279 -21.41 3.62 -6.79
N VAL A 280 -22.48 3.50 -7.55
CA VAL A 280 -23.77 2.97 -7.07
C VAL A 280 -23.96 1.56 -7.63
N ASP A 281 -24.16 0.58 -6.75
CA ASP A 281 -24.40 -0.80 -7.14
C ASP A 281 -25.86 -1.05 -7.64
N GLU A 282 -26.16 -2.29 -8.01
CA GLU A 282 -27.48 -2.69 -8.49
C GLU A 282 -28.59 -2.51 -7.43
N ASN A 283 -28.25 -2.60 -6.16
CA ASN A 283 -29.17 -2.44 -5.03
C ASN A 283 -29.36 -0.97 -4.63
N GLY A 284 -28.66 -0.05 -5.28
CA GLY A 284 -28.69 1.37 -4.95
C GLY A 284 -27.76 1.76 -3.79
N LEU A 285 -26.89 0.87 -3.30
CA LEU A 285 -25.89 1.19 -2.29
C LEU A 285 -24.73 1.94 -2.94
N GLY A 286 -24.38 3.09 -2.40
CA GLY A 286 -23.28 3.95 -2.87
C GLY A 286 -21.98 3.70 -2.11
N LYS A 287 -20.89 3.39 -2.83
CA LYS A 287 -19.52 3.47 -2.29
C LYS A 287 -18.87 4.72 -2.86
N GLY A 288 -18.35 5.60 -1.99
CA GLY A 288 -17.77 6.90 -2.36
C GLY A 288 -16.30 7.05 -1.99
N SER A 289 -15.64 7.97 -2.67
CA SER A 289 -14.28 8.42 -2.36
C SER A 289 -14.19 9.93 -2.57
#